data_6e34a2101391e23865fa34f7ae6715cc
#
_entry.id   6e34a2101391e23865fa34f7ae6715cc
#
_cell.length_a   1.000
_cell.length_b   1.000
_cell.length_c   1.000
_cell.angle_alpha   90.00
_cell.angle_beta   90.00
_cell.angle_gamma   90.00
#
_symmetry.space_group_name_H-M   'P 1'
#
loop_
_entity.id
_entity.type
_entity.pdbx_description
1 polymer ?
#
loop_
_entity_poly.entity_id
_entity_poly.type
_entity_poly.pdbx_seq_one_letter_code
_entity_poly.pdbx_strand_id
1 'polypeptide(L)'
;AFSDFYPYFKHKEVNWQAMYHVYKPLMDSVKTEEELFDVLQQMVYQLKDGHVLLESPFDRYQYQDWYDTQFDGNLIYVKYLANTLYEPDHGRYSYGQIGNVLYVHLNSFRGPIEPFKELSLLLNNQPSSSIGLVLDLRTNGGGSDVNAHEIARNFVTKETRIRWVRYRNGPAYHEFSPWISNELLPKKEPYTKPAVVITDRSLFSAAEDFVMAMQQFPQVTVLGNF
;
A
#
# COMPACT_ATOMS: atom_id res chain seq x y z
N ALA A 1 -5.75 18.49 -17.41
CA ALA A 1 -5.84 17.08 -16.98
C ALA A 1 -5.79 16.95 -15.47
N PHE A 2 -4.78 17.50 -14.76
CA PHE A 2 -4.68 17.35 -13.31
C PHE A 2 -5.88 17.99 -12.58
N SER A 3 -6.27 19.19 -12.98
CA SER A 3 -7.48 19.87 -12.48
C SER A 3 -8.76 19.05 -12.61
N ASP A 4 -8.84 18.20 -13.62
CA ASP A 4 -10.07 17.51 -13.99
C ASP A 4 -10.20 16.13 -13.34
N PHE A 5 -9.08 15.49 -13.02
CA PHE A 5 -9.07 14.09 -12.58
C PHE A 5 -8.51 13.84 -11.18
N TYR A 6 -7.77 14.78 -10.58
CA TYR A 6 -7.29 14.58 -9.21
C TYR A 6 -8.45 14.66 -8.22
N PRO A 7 -8.73 13.59 -7.44
CA PRO A 7 -9.98 13.49 -6.67
C PRO A 7 -9.92 14.16 -5.30
N TYR A 8 -8.73 14.50 -4.78
CA TYR A 8 -8.55 14.82 -3.38
C TYR A 8 -8.40 16.31 -3.05
N PHE A 9 -8.58 17.23 -4.01
CA PHE A 9 -8.46 18.68 -3.74
C PHE A 9 -9.27 19.15 -2.54
N LYS A 10 -10.54 18.73 -2.46
CA LYS A 10 -11.42 19.09 -1.35
C LYS A 10 -10.97 18.44 -0.03
N HIS A 11 -10.55 17.18 -0.06
CA HIS A 11 -10.10 16.44 1.11
C HIS A 11 -8.81 17.04 1.70
N LYS A 12 -7.92 17.50 0.81
CA LYS A 12 -6.65 18.12 1.19
C LYS A 12 -6.74 19.65 1.37
N GLU A 13 -7.95 20.21 1.25
CA GLU A 13 -8.21 21.64 1.39
C GLU A 13 -7.38 22.54 0.43
N VAL A 14 -7.02 21.98 -0.74
CA VAL A 14 -6.23 22.69 -1.74
C VAL A 14 -7.13 23.32 -2.79
N ASN A 15 -7.08 24.65 -2.89
CA ASN A 15 -7.69 25.39 -4.00
C ASN A 15 -6.75 25.38 -5.21
N TRP A 16 -6.91 24.42 -6.09
CA TRP A 16 -6.03 24.24 -7.25
C TRP A 16 -6.08 25.41 -8.24
N GLN A 17 -7.23 26.08 -8.37
CA GLN A 17 -7.34 27.29 -9.22
C GLN A 17 -6.55 28.46 -8.63
N ALA A 18 -6.58 28.63 -7.31
CA ALA A 18 -5.74 29.63 -6.65
C ALA A 18 -4.24 29.34 -6.83
N MET A 19 -3.84 28.07 -6.82
CA MET A 19 -2.45 27.67 -7.11
C MET A 19 -1.99 28.15 -8.48
N TYR A 20 -2.86 28.10 -9.50
CA TYR A 20 -2.53 28.64 -10.83
C TYR A 20 -2.11 30.12 -10.77
N HIS A 21 -2.85 30.95 -10.02
CA HIS A 21 -2.53 32.38 -9.91
C HIS A 21 -1.25 32.66 -9.11
N VAL A 22 -0.88 31.77 -8.18
CA VAL A 22 0.36 31.88 -7.40
C VAL A 22 1.58 31.47 -8.25
N TYR A 23 1.48 30.33 -8.95
CA TYR A 23 2.62 29.74 -9.63
C TYR A 23 2.81 30.19 -11.09
N LYS A 24 1.74 30.64 -11.77
CA LYS A 24 1.84 31.09 -13.18
C LYS A 24 2.86 32.23 -13.37
N PRO A 25 2.90 33.30 -12.54
CA PRO A 25 3.93 34.33 -12.68
C PRO A 25 5.36 33.80 -12.49
N LEU A 26 5.55 32.81 -11.59
CA LEU A 26 6.84 32.16 -11.39
C LEU A 26 7.24 31.37 -12.63
N MET A 27 6.32 30.59 -13.20
CA MET A 27 6.56 29.83 -14.44
C MET A 27 6.88 30.74 -15.63
N ASP A 28 6.28 31.93 -15.72
CA ASP A 28 6.55 32.88 -16.80
C ASP A 28 7.93 33.51 -16.68
N SER A 29 8.55 33.47 -15.51
CA SER A 29 9.87 34.05 -15.26
C SER A 29 11.04 33.06 -15.44
N VAL A 30 10.78 31.74 -15.48
CA VAL A 30 11.82 30.72 -15.63
C VAL A 30 12.49 30.77 -16.97
N LYS A 31 13.76 30.38 -17.02
CA LYS A 31 14.59 30.41 -18.24
C LYS A 31 15.13 29.04 -18.63
N THR A 32 15.08 28.08 -17.72
CA THR A 32 15.57 26.71 -17.95
C THR A 32 14.52 25.68 -17.59
N GLU A 33 14.67 24.46 -18.05
CA GLU A 33 13.80 23.33 -17.71
C GLU A 33 13.93 22.94 -16.23
N GLU A 34 15.13 23.10 -15.66
CA GLU A 34 15.39 22.85 -14.24
C GLU A 34 14.61 23.86 -13.36
N GLU A 35 14.67 25.15 -13.68
CA GLU A 35 13.89 26.17 -12.98
C GLU A 35 12.38 25.90 -13.08
N LEU A 36 11.91 25.44 -14.24
CA LEU A 36 10.51 25.05 -14.42
C LEU A 36 10.15 23.86 -13.55
N PHE A 37 11.03 22.85 -13.48
CA PHE A 37 10.83 21.68 -12.64
C PHE A 37 10.71 22.07 -11.16
N ASP A 38 11.58 22.95 -10.67
CA ASP A 38 11.56 23.45 -9.29
C ASP A 38 10.24 24.18 -8.95
N VAL A 39 9.72 25.00 -9.85
CA VAL A 39 8.44 25.70 -9.66
C VAL A 39 7.27 24.70 -9.65
N LEU A 40 7.28 23.72 -10.56
CA LEU A 40 6.25 22.67 -10.62
C LEU A 40 6.32 21.77 -9.38
N GLN A 41 7.51 21.42 -8.89
CA GLN A 41 7.71 20.68 -7.66
C GLN A 41 7.09 21.40 -6.46
N GLN A 42 7.35 22.69 -6.30
CA GLN A 42 6.75 23.50 -5.23
C GLN A 42 5.22 23.54 -5.32
N MET A 43 4.67 23.58 -6.53
CA MET A 43 3.23 23.55 -6.75
C MET A 43 2.61 22.21 -6.36
N VAL A 44 3.19 21.08 -6.81
CA VAL A 44 2.65 19.75 -6.48
C VAL A 44 2.92 19.35 -5.04
N TYR A 45 3.96 19.90 -4.40
CA TYR A 45 4.22 19.71 -2.96
C TYR A 45 3.01 20.12 -2.10
N GLN A 46 2.25 21.13 -2.52
CA GLN A 46 1.08 21.60 -1.77
C GLN A 46 -0.01 20.53 -1.61
N LEU A 47 0.01 19.50 -2.46
CA LEU A 47 -0.93 18.39 -2.38
C LEU A 47 -0.58 17.41 -1.26
N LYS A 48 0.69 17.36 -0.83
CA LYS A 48 1.19 16.38 0.17
C LYS A 48 0.69 14.97 -0.12
N ASP A 49 0.86 14.54 -1.37
CA ASP A 49 0.32 13.28 -1.88
C ASP A 49 1.43 12.44 -2.53
N GLY A 50 1.76 11.31 -1.91
CA GLY A 50 2.77 10.39 -2.40
C GLY A 50 2.41 9.70 -3.72
N HIS A 51 1.16 9.79 -4.22
CA HIS A 51 0.80 9.27 -5.54
C HIS A 51 1.02 10.29 -6.66
N VAL A 52 1.29 11.54 -6.32
CA VAL A 52 1.64 12.57 -7.30
C VAL A 52 3.12 12.49 -7.61
N LEU A 53 3.43 12.11 -8.84
CA LEU A 53 4.78 12.03 -9.37
C LEU A 53 5.00 13.15 -10.37
N LEU A 54 6.07 13.93 -10.20
CA LEU A 54 6.62 14.83 -11.20
C LEU A 54 7.92 14.21 -11.71
N GLU A 55 8.05 14.04 -13.00
CA GLU A 55 9.19 13.37 -13.62
C GLU A 55 9.66 14.14 -14.86
N SER A 56 10.96 14.31 -15.00
CA SER A 56 11.66 14.87 -16.15
C SER A 56 12.81 13.94 -16.55
N PRO A 57 13.48 14.19 -17.70
CA PRO A 57 14.67 13.41 -18.07
C PRO A 57 15.84 13.53 -17.10
N PHE A 58 15.87 14.56 -16.25
CA PHE A 58 16.99 14.88 -15.38
C PHE A 58 16.66 14.81 -13.88
N ASP A 59 15.36 14.84 -13.51
CA ASP A 59 14.96 14.80 -12.08
C ASP A 59 13.58 14.17 -11.88
N ARG A 60 13.34 13.75 -10.62
CA ARG A 60 12.08 13.13 -10.21
C ARG A 60 11.71 13.58 -8.80
N TYR A 61 10.47 14.02 -8.64
CA TYR A 61 9.93 14.42 -7.34
C TYR A 61 8.66 13.63 -6.99
N GLN A 62 8.60 13.18 -5.74
CA GLN A 62 7.42 12.56 -5.12
C GLN A 62 7.41 12.97 -3.65
N TYR A 63 6.25 13.36 -3.12
CA TYR A 63 6.10 13.69 -1.70
C TYR A 63 6.29 12.46 -0.82
N GLN A 64 7.20 12.51 0.16
CA GLN A 64 7.54 11.40 1.05
C GLN A 64 7.72 11.82 2.52
N ASP A 65 7.32 13.03 2.92
CA ASP A 65 7.54 13.53 4.29
C ASP A 65 6.78 12.73 5.37
N TRP A 66 5.84 11.88 4.96
CA TRP A 66 5.08 10.98 5.83
C TRP A 66 5.80 9.66 6.10
N TYR A 67 6.78 9.29 5.26
CA TYR A 67 7.43 7.98 5.32
C TYR A 67 8.27 7.85 6.60
N ASP A 68 7.96 6.85 7.40
CA ASP A 68 8.73 6.45 8.57
C ASP A 68 8.56 4.95 8.81
N THR A 69 9.66 4.23 8.98
CA THR A 69 9.62 2.79 9.22
C THR A 69 10.31 2.41 10.51
N GLN A 70 9.68 1.50 11.26
CA GLN A 70 10.21 0.89 12.47
C GLN A 70 10.67 -0.56 12.22
N PHE A 71 10.86 -0.95 10.96
CA PHE A 71 11.35 -2.28 10.62
C PHE A 71 12.84 -2.41 10.89
N ASP A 72 13.20 -3.33 11.79
CA ASP A 72 14.60 -3.71 12.06
C ASP A 72 14.84 -5.14 11.55
N GLY A 73 15.40 -5.25 10.35
CA GLY A 73 15.71 -6.53 9.72
C GLY A 73 16.73 -7.35 10.50
N ASN A 74 17.72 -6.70 11.15
CA ASN A 74 18.69 -7.40 11.98
C ASN A 74 18.02 -8.05 13.18
N LEU A 75 17.13 -7.33 13.86
CA LEU A 75 16.38 -7.87 14.98
C LEU A 75 15.52 -9.07 14.53
N ILE A 76 14.77 -8.92 13.45
CA ILE A 76 13.82 -9.94 12.99
C ILE A 76 14.56 -11.13 12.38
N TYR A 77 15.39 -10.91 11.39
CA TYR A 77 16.00 -11.97 10.59
C TYR A 77 17.13 -12.69 11.34
N VAL A 78 17.99 -11.93 12.01
CA VAL A 78 19.16 -12.51 12.68
C VAL A 78 18.81 -13.08 14.05
N LYS A 79 17.96 -12.36 14.84
CA LYS A 79 17.68 -12.79 16.21
C LYS A 79 16.52 -13.80 16.29
N TYR A 80 15.45 -13.59 15.53
CA TYR A 80 14.23 -14.41 15.65
C TYR A 80 14.08 -15.47 14.58
N LEU A 81 14.59 -15.26 13.37
CA LEU A 81 14.42 -16.15 12.22
C LEU A 81 15.70 -16.85 11.76
N ALA A 82 16.87 -16.62 12.38
CA ALA A 82 18.18 -17.05 11.91
C ALA A 82 18.27 -18.50 11.38
N ASN A 83 17.53 -19.43 12.02
CA ASN A 83 17.56 -20.85 11.66
C ASN A 83 16.37 -21.28 10.76
N THR A 84 15.44 -20.40 10.47
CA THR A 84 14.19 -20.71 9.76
C THR A 84 13.90 -19.73 8.63
N LEU A 85 14.70 -18.67 8.50
CA LEU A 85 14.51 -17.64 7.48
C LEU A 85 14.62 -18.26 6.08
N TYR A 86 13.62 -17.98 5.27
CA TYR A 86 13.62 -18.25 3.84
C TYR A 86 13.33 -16.96 3.07
N GLU A 87 14.20 -16.64 2.14
CA GLU A 87 14.12 -15.45 1.28
C GLU A 87 14.09 -15.90 -0.18
N PRO A 88 12.90 -15.93 -0.81
CA PRO A 88 12.79 -16.24 -2.23
C PRO A 88 13.51 -15.20 -3.10
N ASP A 89 14.09 -15.63 -4.21
CA ASP A 89 14.85 -14.77 -5.14
C ASP A 89 14.05 -13.57 -5.70
N HIS A 90 12.72 -13.69 -5.73
CA HIS A 90 11.86 -12.61 -6.20
C HIS A 90 11.79 -11.40 -5.25
N GLY A 91 12.22 -11.53 -3.96
CA GLY A 91 12.31 -10.45 -2.99
C GLY A 91 10.99 -9.75 -2.61
N ARG A 92 9.81 -10.39 -2.81
CA ARG A 92 8.51 -9.80 -2.48
C ARG A 92 8.09 -10.05 -1.05
N TYR A 93 8.54 -11.16 -0.50
CA TYR A 93 8.35 -11.54 0.89
C TYR A 93 9.54 -12.40 1.35
N SER A 94 9.70 -12.46 2.66
CA SER A 94 10.51 -13.46 3.34
C SER A 94 9.68 -14.07 4.47
N TYR A 95 10.02 -15.27 4.91
CA TYR A 95 9.28 -15.91 6.00
C TYR A 95 10.13 -16.85 6.83
N GLY A 96 9.64 -17.21 8.00
CA GLY A 96 10.25 -18.19 8.89
C GLY A 96 9.34 -18.53 10.05
N GLN A 97 9.81 -19.42 10.93
CA GLN A 97 9.05 -19.86 12.11
C GLN A 97 9.63 -19.24 13.38
N ILE A 98 8.74 -18.69 14.21
CA ILE A 98 9.05 -18.26 15.59
C ILE A 98 8.24 -19.17 16.51
N GLY A 99 8.86 -20.23 17.01
CA GLY A 99 8.11 -21.30 17.69
C GLY A 99 7.07 -21.93 16.77
N ASN A 100 5.81 -21.91 17.17
CA ASN A 100 4.69 -22.43 16.39
C ASN A 100 3.94 -21.33 15.59
N VAL A 101 4.52 -20.14 15.42
CA VAL A 101 3.95 -19.03 14.65
C VAL A 101 4.71 -18.87 13.35
N LEU A 102 3.99 -18.84 12.22
CA LEU A 102 4.57 -18.42 10.96
C LEU A 102 4.72 -16.89 10.97
N TYR A 103 5.91 -16.41 10.70
CA TYR A 103 6.19 -15.00 10.44
C TYR A 103 6.43 -14.81 8.94
N VAL A 104 5.78 -13.82 8.37
CA VAL A 104 5.97 -13.40 6.97
C VAL A 104 6.21 -11.90 6.95
N HIS A 105 7.36 -11.46 6.46
CA HIS A 105 7.59 -10.07 6.07
C HIS A 105 7.20 -9.92 4.61
N LEU A 106 6.10 -9.24 4.36
CA LEU A 106 5.54 -8.99 3.04
C LEU A 106 5.86 -7.53 2.66
N ASN A 107 7.00 -7.33 1.99
CA ASN A 107 7.58 -6.02 1.75
C ASN A 107 7.12 -5.33 0.45
N SER A 108 6.40 -6.02 -0.43
CA SER A 108 5.86 -5.43 -1.65
C SER A 108 4.74 -6.24 -2.27
N PHE A 109 3.76 -5.55 -2.88
CA PHE A 109 2.75 -6.14 -3.76
C PHE A 109 3.05 -5.93 -5.26
N ARG A 110 4.26 -5.49 -5.61
CA ARG A 110 4.67 -5.26 -7.01
C ARG A 110 5.00 -6.55 -7.74
N GLY A 111 4.83 -6.53 -9.06
CA GLY A 111 5.25 -7.62 -9.96
C GLY A 111 4.15 -8.61 -10.31
N PRO A 112 4.53 -9.78 -10.86
CA PRO A 112 3.59 -10.81 -11.28
C PRO A 112 2.87 -11.45 -10.09
N ILE A 113 1.77 -12.15 -10.34
CA ILE A 113 0.92 -12.73 -9.29
C ILE A 113 1.48 -14.06 -8.72
N GLU A 114 2.36 -14.72 -9.43
CA GLU A 114 2.85 -16.06 -9.08
C GLU A 114 3.46 -16.13 -7.67
N PRO A 115 4.35 -15.23 -7.23
CA PRO A 115 4.86 -15.22 -5.85
C PRO A 115 3.76 -15.14 -4.79
N PHE A 116 2.68 -14.42 -5.07
CA PHE A 116 1.57 -14.26 -4.13
C PHE A 116 0.66 -15.49 -4.08
N LYS A 117 0.52 -16.22 -5.19
CA LYS A 117 -0.11 -17.55 -5.20
C LYS A 117 0.71 -18.56 -4.39
N GLU A 118 2.03 -18.55 -4.53
CA GLU A 118 2.94 -19.39 -3.74
C GLU A 118 2.81 -19.08 -2.24
N LEU A 119 2.83 -17.80 -1.87
CA LEU A 119 2.58 -17.39 -0.49
C LEU A 119 1.19 -17.83 0.01
N SER A 120 0.15 -17.71 -0.82
CA SER A 120 -1.19 -18.22 -0.48
C SER A 120 -1.20 -19.71 -0.18
N LEU A 121 -0.48 -20.50 -0.98
CA LEU A 121 -0.33 -21.95 -0.73
C LEU A 121 0.42 -22.21 0.59
N LEU A 122 1.47 -21.45 0.88
CA LEU A 122 2.19 -21.54 2.15
C LEU A 122 1.27 -21.24 3.34
N LEU A 123 0.43 -20.21 3.26
CA LEU A 123 -0.52 -19.85 4.32
C LEU A 123 -1.55 -20.97 4.58
N ASN A 124 -2.04 -21.61 3.52
CA ASN A 124 -3.05 -22.67 3.62
C ASN A 124 -2.49 -24.02 4.05
N ASN A 125 -1.20 -24.27 3.79
CA ASN A 125 -0.54 -25.55 4.10
C ASN A 125 0.25 -25.53 5.41
N GLN A 126 -0.13 -24.67 6.37
CA GLN A 126 0.52 -24.63 7.66
C GLN A 126 0.33 -25.95 8.43
N PRO A 127 1.36 -26.46 9.14
CA PRO A 127 1.23 -27.65 9.96
C PRO A 127 0.16 -27.47 11.04
N SER A 128 -0.42 -28.58 11.47
CA SER A 128 -1.46 -28.57 12.52
C SER A 128 -0.95 -27.96 13.85
N SER A 129 0.34 -28.05 14.12
CA SER A 129 1.01 -27.42 15.28
C SER A 129 1.12 -25.90 15.19
N SER A 130 0.93 -25.31 14.00
CA SER A 130 0.92 -23.83 13.88
C SER A 130 -0.26 -23.24 14.64
N ILE A 131 0.01 -22.25 15.50
CA ILE A 131 -0.98 -21.60 16.34
C ILE A 131 -1.42 -20.23 15.83
N GLY A 132 -0.71 -19.66 14.84
CA GLY A 132 -1.03 -18.35 14.31
C GLY A 132 -0.05 -17.88 13.24
N LEU A 133 -0.30 -16.67 12.77
CA LEU A 133 0.44 -16.01 11.71
C LEU A 133 0.74 -14.55 12.08
N VAL A 134 1.93 -14.09 11.74
CA VAL A 134 2.28 -12.66 11.72
C VAL A 134 2.56 -12.27 10.27
N LEU A 135 1.83 -11.30 9.76
CA LEU A 135 2.10 -10.61 8.49
C LEU A 135 2.68 -9.24 8.79
N ASP A 136 3.97 -9.07 8.59
CA ASP A 136 4.65 -7.81 8.79
C ASP A 136 4.70 -7.05 7.45
N LEU A 137 3.99 -5.92 7.38
CA LEU A 137 3.91 -5.05 6.22
C LEU A 137 4.78 -3.80 6.36
N ARG A 138 5.54 -3.67 7.42
CA ARG A 138 6.46 -2.55 7.54
C ARG A 138 7.40 -2.54 6.34
N THR A 139 7.65 -1.37 5.75
CA THR A 139 8.34 -1.16 4.47
C THR A 139 7.54 -1.49 3.20
N ASN A 140 6.27 -1.92 3.29
CA ASN A 140 5.48 -2.25 2.12
C ASN A 140 4.92 -0.99 1.43
N GLY A 141 5.56 -0.55 0.37
CA GLY A 141 5.14 0.58 -0.46
C GLY A 141 4.00 0.26 -1.46
N GLY A 142 3.27 -0.85 -1.27
CA GLY A 142 2.16 -1.23 -2.14
C GLY A 142 2.55 -1.92 -3.44
N GLY A 143 1.76 -1.72 -4.48
CA GLY A 143 1.91 -2.37 -5.77
C GLY A 143 0.55 -2.66 -6.41
N SER A 144 0.25 -3.92 -6.68
CA SER A 144 -1.00 -4.36 -7.31
C SER A 144 -2.06 -4.76 -6.30
N ASP A 145 -3.25 -4.17 -6.39
CA ASP A 145 -4.44 -4.59 -5.61
C ASP A 145 -4.77 -6.07 -5.84
N VAL A 146 -4.55 -6.58 -7.07
CA VAL A 146 -4.79 -7.99 -7.41
C VAL A 146 -3.91 -8.91 -6.54
N ASN A 147 -2.65 -8.54 -6.35
CA ASN A 147 -1.70 -9.29 -5.52
C ASN A 147 -2.07 -9.19 -4.03
N ALA A 148 -2.45 -8.00 -3.57
CA ALA A 148 -2.94 -7.78 -2.21
C ALA A 148 -4.20 -8.61 -1.92
N HIS A 149 -5.16 -8.61 -2.83
CA HIS A 149 -6.39 -9.39 -2.73
C HIS A 149 -6.15 -10.90 -2.80
N GLU A 150 -5.15 -11.37 -3.57
CA GLU A 150 -4.79 -12.79 -3.60
C GLU A 150 -4.40 -13.30 -2.21
N ILE A 151 -3.66 -12.50 -1.44
CA ILE A 151 -3.31 -12.84 -0.05
C ILE A 151 -4.51 -12.67 0.89
N ALA A 152 -5.24 -11.54 0.81
CA ALA A 152 -6.37 -11.25 1.69
C ALA A 152 -7.49 -12.31 1.59
N ARG A 153 -7.73 -12.86 0.39
CA ARG A 153 -8.73 -13.92 0.15
C ARG A 153 -8.51 -15.19 0.95
N ASN A 154 -7.29 -15.44 1.46
CA ASN A 154 -7.06 -16.59 2.34
C ASN A 154 -7.80 -16.47 3.68
N PHE A 155 -8.17 -15.26 4.11
CA PHE A 155 -8.82 -15.01 5.40
C PHE A 155 -10.35 -14.89 5.30
N VAL A 156 -10.87 -14.90 4.08
CA VAL A 156 -12.30 -14.70 3.80
C VAL A 156 -13.06 -16.00 4.04
N THR A 157 -13.98 -16.02 5.00
CA THR A 157 -14.85 -17.18 5.32
C THR A 157 -16.23 -17.08 4.66
N LYS A 158 -16.65 -15.90 4.29
CA LYS A 158 -17.87 -15.59 3.52
C LYS A 158 -17.63 -14.36 2.66
N GLU A 159 -18.42 -14.18 1.63
CA GLU A 159 -18.35 -12.95 0.83
C GLU A 159 -18.31 -11.71 1.74
N THR A 160 -17.26 -10.92 1.61
CA THR A 160 -16.99 -9.79 2.49
C THR A 160 -16.64 -8.57 1.67
N ARG A 161 -17.39 -7.49 1.87
CA ARG A 161 -17.07 -6.19 1.31
C ARG A 161 -15.92 -5.58 2.07
N ILE A 162 -14.86 -5.21 1.33
CA ILE A 162 -13.63 -4.66 1.90
C ILE A 162 -13.56 -3.14 1.79
N ARG A 163 -14.19 -2.55 0.76
CA ARG A 163 -14.23 -1.10 0.58
C ARG A 163 -15.35 -0.67 -0.37
N TRP A 164 -15.61 0.65 -0.38
CA TRP A 164 -16.32 1.35 -1.43
C TRP A 164 -15.35 2.23 -2.20
N VAL A 165 -15.47 2.27 -3.51
CA VAL A 165 -14.64 3.06 -4.41
C VAL A 165 -15.52 3.87 -5.36
N ARG A 166 -15.07 5.08 -5.69
CA ARG A 166 -15.62 5.87 -6.80
C ARG A 166 -14.50 6.58 -7.51
N TYR A 167 -14.69 6.82 -8.77
CA TYR A 167 -13.70 7.46 -9.63
C TYR A 167 -14.20 8.85 -10.01
N ARG A 168 -13.29 9.81 -10.03
CA ARG A 168 -13.59 11.11 -10.59
C ARG A 168 -13.73 10.98 -12.11
N ASN A 169 -14.82 11.55 -12.69
CA ASN A 169 -15.16 11.41 -14.09
C ASN A 169 -15.49 12.74 -14.78
N GLY A 170 -15.06 13.86 -14.20
CA GLY A 170 -15.23 15.18 -14.79
C GLY A 170 -14.53 16.30 -14.01
N PRO A 171 -14.52 17.54 -14.56
CA PRO A 171 -13.78 18.67 -14.00
C PRO A 171 -14.41 19.28 -12.75
N ALA A 172 -15.73 19.15 -12.55
CA ALA A 172 -16.39 19.70 -11.37
C ALA A 172 -16.13 18.84 -10.13
N TYR A 173 -16.01 19.46 -8.96
CA TYR A 173 -15.66 18.76 -7.71
C TYR A 173 -16.62 17.65 -7.29
N HIS A 174 -17.82 17.63 -7.80
CA HIS A 174 -18.85 16.63 -7.49
C HIS A 174 -19.01 15.55 -8.57
N GLU A 175 -18.28 15.65 -9.67
CA GLU A 175 -18.35 14.69 -10.77
C GLU A 175 -17.58 13.42 -10.46
N PHE A 176 -18.27 12.46 -9.90
CA PHE A 176 -17.76 11.12 -9.60
C PHE A 176 -18.69 10.06 -10.17
N SER A 177 -18.13 8.89 -10.43
CA SER A 177 -18.93 7.69 -10.68
C SER A 177 -19.83 7.37 -9.48
N PRO A 178 -20.88 6.57 -9.65
CA PRO A 178 -21.52 5.92 -8.52
C PRO A 178 -20.52 5.16 -7.65
N TRP A 179 -20.84 4.95 -6.39
CA TRP A 179 -20.06 4.11 -5.51
C TRP A 179 -20.08 2.65 -5.98
N ILE A 180 -18.91 2.03 -6.07
CA ILE A 180 -18.70 0.66 -6.49
C ILE A 180 -18.23 -0.11 -5.27
N SER A 181 -18.92 -1.19 -4.93
CA SER A 181 -18.52 -2.10 -3.85
C SER A 181 -17.41 -3.04 -4.33
N ASN A 182 -16.35 -3.16 -3.55
CA ASN A 182 -15.32 -4.17 -3.76
C ASN A 182 -15.47 -5.26 -2.71
N GLU A 183 -15.67 -6.49 -3.17
CA GLU A 183 -15.92 -7.66 -2.34
C GLU A 183 -14.88 -8.74 -2.61
N LEU A 184 -14.51 -9.45 -1.56
CA LEU A 184 -13.67 -10.63 -1.66
C LEU A 184 -14.52 -11.88 -1.44
N LEU A 185 -14.36 -12.85 -2.33
CA LEU A 185 -14.97 -14.16 -2.22
C LEU A 185 -14.03 -15.13 -1.49
N PRO A 186 -14.56 -16.05 -0.67
CA PRO A 186 -13.76 -17.02 0.06
C PRO A 186 -13.01 -17.95 -0.89
N LYS A 187 -11.85 -18.41 -0.45
CA LYS A 187 -11.19 -19.59 -1.00
C LYS A 187 -11.85 -20.85 -0.44
N LYS A 188 -11.55 -22.01 -1.05
CA LYS A 188 -12.11 -23.30 -0.63
C LYS A 188 -11.77 -23.63 0.83
N GLU A 189 -10.55 -23.30 1.25
CA GLU A 189 -10.05 -23.56 2.59
C GLU A 189 -9.47 -22.26 3.17
N PRO A 190 -10.28 -21.46 3.86
CA PRO A 190 -9.81 -20.20 4.41
C PRO A 190 -8.93 -20.42 5.66
N TYR A 191 -7.98 -19.50 5.86
CA TYR A 191 -7.18 -19.43 7.07
C TYR A 191 -8.02 -18.88 8.23
N THR A 192 -8.25 -19.69 9.25
CA THR A 192 -9.14 -19.34 10.37
C THR A 192 -8.43 -19.18 11.71
N LYS A 193 -7.11 -19.48 11.76
CA LYS A 193 -6.32 -19.29 12.98
C LYS A 193 -6.06 -17.80 13.22
N PRO A 194 -5.68 -17.39 14.44
CA PRO A 194 -5.32 -16.01 14.72
C PRO A 194 -4.22 -15.49 13.79
N ALA A 195 -4.38 -14.28 13.30
CA ALA A 195 -3.38 -13.59 12.50
C ALA A 195 -3.17 -12.15 13.00
N VAL A 196 -1.92 -11.71 13.02
CA VAL A 196 -1.55 -10.35 13.34
C VAL A 196 -0.95 -9.70 12.10
N VAL A 197 -1.44 -8.52 11.74
CA VAL A 197 -0.86 -7.67 10.71
C VAL A 197 -0.11 -6.53 11.40
N ILE A 198 1.20 -6.42 11.11
CA ILE A 198 2.03 -5.34 11.66
C ILE A 198 2.20 -4.26 10.58
N THR A 199 1.97 -3.02 10.98
CA THR A 199 2.05 -1.84 10.09
C THR A 199 2.88 -0.73 10.71
N ASP A 200 3.37 0.18 9.88
CA ASP A 200 3.94 1.46 10.29
C ASP A 200 3.66 2.55 9.24
N ARG A 201 4.21 3.74 9.42
CA ARG A 201 4.01 4.87 8.52
C ARG A 201 4.68 4.73 7.14
N SER A 202 5.39 3.65 6.88
CA SER A 202 5.91 3.35 5.54
C SER A 202 4.90 2.68 4.61
N LEU A 203 3.79 2.20 5.17
CA LEU A 203 2.72 1.53 4.42
C LEU A 203 2.08 2.48 3.41
N PHE A 204 1.85 1.99 2.16
CA PHE A 204 1.37 2.86 1.10
C PHE A 204 0.55 2.13 0.03
N SER A 205 -0.46 2.81 -0.55
CA SER A 205 -1.19 2.35 -1.75
C SER A 205 -1.88 0.99 -1.56
N ALA A 206 -1.62 -0.01 -2.39
CA ALA A 206 -2.23 -1.35 -2.30
C ALA A 206 -2.00 -2.03 -0.94
N ALA A 207 -0.98 -1.63 -0.18
CA ALA A 207 -0.77 -2.12 1.17
C ALA A 207 -1.77 -1.53 2.18
N GLU A 208 -2.19 -0.28 1.98
CA GLU A 208 -3.27 0.34 2.77
C GLU A 208 -4.59 -0.39 2.49
N ASP A 209 -4.91 -0.65 1.22
CA ASP A 209 -6.08 -1.44 0.82
C ASP A 209 -6.07 -2.85 1.43
N PHE A 210 -4.90 -3.49 1.45
CA PHE A 210 -4.73 -4.78 2.10
C PHE A 210 -5.09 -4.71 3.59
N VAL A 211 -4.58 -3.72 4.31
CA VAL A 211 -4.87 -3.55 5.74
C VAL A 211 -6.35 -3.27 5.97
N MET A 212 -6.98 -2.43 5.15
CA MET A 212 -8.42 -2.17 5.20
C MET A 212 -9.24 -3.46 5.01
N ALA A 213 -8.82 -4.33 4.08
CA ALA A 213 -9.44 -5.64 3.89
C ALA A 213 -9.24 -6.54 5.10
N MET A 214 -8.02 -6.64 5.63
CA MET A 214 -7.68 -7.50 6.75
C MET A 214 -8.44 -7.13 8.04
N GLN A 215 -8.74 -5.84 8.24
CA GLN A 215 -9.56 -5.37 9.38
C GLN A 215 -11.01 -5.89 9.36
N GLN A 216 -11.50 -6.39 8.22
CA GLN A 216 -12.86 -6.94 8.12
C GLN A 216 -12.95 -8.39 8.62
N PHE A 217 -11.83 -9.05 8.90
CA PHE A 217 -11.81 -10.47 9.26
C PHE A 217 -11.62 -10.64 10.77
N PRO A 218 -12.54 -11.37 11.45
CA PRO A 218 -12.58 -11.43 12.91
C PRO A 218 -11.35 -12.13 13.54
N GLN A 219 -10.63 -12.98 12.77
CA GLN A 219 -9.42 -13.65 13.24
C GLN A 219 -8.16 -12.79 13.11
N VAL A 220 -8.28 -11.57 12.56
CA VAL A 220 -7.15 -10.67 12.29
C VAL A 220 -7.10 -9.53 13.31
N THR A 221 -5.91 -9.28 13.84
CA THR A 221 -5.60 -8.09 14.63
C THR A 221 -4.57 -7.25 13.89
N VAL A 222 -4.84 -5.96 13.71
CA VAL A 222 -3.88 -5.01 13.14
C VAL A 222 -3.17 -4.27 14.27
N LEU A 223 -1.85 -4.25 14.23
CA LEU A 223 -0.97 -3.56 15.19
C LEU A 223 -0.03 -2.61 14.45
N GLY A 224 0.14 -1.41 14.96
CA GLY A 224 1.10 -0.43 14.41
C GLY A 224 0.76 1.01 14.78
N ASN A 225 1.59 1.92 14.31
CA ASN A 225 1.37 3.35 14.36
C ASN A 225 0.96 3.86 12.95
N PHE A 226 0.06 4.84 12.92
CA PHE A 226 -0.47 5.46 11.70
C PHE A 226 -0.10 6.94 11.65
#